data_70afd60f41a9e0497c78b00fa87d8518
#
_entry.id   70afd60f41a9e0497c78b00fa87d8518
#
_cell.length_a   1.000
_cell.length_b   1.000
_cell.length_c   1.000
_cell.angle_alpha   90.00
_cell.angle_beta   90.00
_cell.angle_gamma   90.00
#
_symmetry.space_group_name_H-M   'P 1'
#
loop_
_entity.id
_entity.type
_entity.pdbx_description
1 polymer ?
#
loop_
_entity_poly.entity_id
_entity_poly.type
_entity_poly.pdbx_seq_one_letter_code
_entity_poly.pdbx_strand_id
1 'polypeptide(L)'
;YARPYREREPVICIDEKSKQLIRDSREELRMKSGAPAKYDYEYVREGTCNVFVAVEPKGGRRVLKVTERRTKPEFVGFVQHLLERSYASARKVHLVLDNLNTHFRSCFEEVLGASTSRRLLRRVQFHHTPKHASWLNMAEIEISILDRQCLGRRLMDRVTARREVHSWQHRR
;
A
#
# COMPACT_ATOMS: atom_id res chain seq x y z
N TYR A 1 18.88 1.16 5.76
CA TYR A 1 19.04 0.09 4.73
C TYR A 1 20.41 -0.60 4.76
N ALA A 2 21.46 0.02 5.30
CA ALA A 2 22.81 -0.57 5.36
C ALA A 2 22.94 -1.82 6.25
N ARG A 3 22.01 -2.03 7.18
CA ARG A 3 22.03 -3.18 8.07
C ARG A 3 21.98 -4.51 7.30
N PRO A 4 22.72 -5.57 7.75
CA PRO A 4 22.57 -6.90 7.20
C PRO A 4 21.13 -7.41 7.38
N TYR A 5 20.68 -8.27 6.48
CA TYR A 5 19.36 -8.89 6.59
C TYR A 5 19.29 -9.76 7.85
N ARG A 6 18.19 -9.62 8.59
CA ARG A 6 17.85 -10.44 9.74
C ARG A 6 16.36 -10.73 9.71
N GLU A 7 15.98 -11.96 9.51
CA GLU A 7 14.57 -12.38 9.39
C GLU A 7 13.72 -11.95 10.60
N ARG A 8 14.28 -12.02 11.82
CA ARG A 8 13.58 -11.61 13.04
C ARG A 8 13.65 -10.10 13.35
N GLU A 9 14.33 -9.34 12.51
CA GLU A 9 14.46 -7.88 12.64
C GLU A 9 14.24 -7.19 11.26
N PRO A 10 13.08 -7.44 10.61
CA PRO A 10 12.82 -6.92 9.27
C PRO A 10 12.79 -5.39 9.23
N VAL A 11 13.21 -4.85 8.09
CA VAL A 11 13.04 -3.44 7.72
C VAL A 11 11.91 -3.38 6.71
N ILE A 12 10.81 -2.75 7.08
CA ILE A 12 9.59 -2.66 6.28
C ILE A 12 9.37 -1.20 5.90
N CYS A 13 9.29 -0.94 4.61
CA CYS A 13 8.95 0.37 4.07
C CYS A 13 7.46 0.41 3.80
N ILE A 14 6.77 1.43 4.29
CA ILE A 14 5.32 1.58 4.12
C ILE A 14 5.03 2.92 3.47
N ASP A 15 4.10 2.90 2.53
CA ASP A 15 3.60 4.08 1.86
C ASP A 15 2.20 3.80 1.28
N GLU A 16 1.53 4.80 0.72
CA GLU A 16 0.22 4.63 0.09
C GLU A 16 0.10 5.31 -1.26
N LYS A 17 -0.72 4.70 -2.11
CA LYS A 17 -1.10 5.21 -3.44
C LYS A 17 -2.60 5.39 -3.55
N SER A 18 -3.03 6.62 -3.84
CA SER A 18 -4.43 6.87 -4.24
C SER A 18 -4.65 6.50 -5.70
N LYS A 19 -5.77 5.84 -5.98
CA LYS A 19 -6.20 5.47 -7.33
C LYS A 19 -7.60 6.00 -7.61
N GLN A 20 -7.74 6.78 -8.68
CA GLN A 20 -9.04 7.17 -9.22
C GLN A 20 -9.73 5.95 -9.83
N LEU A 21 -10.94 5.67 -9.40
CA LEU A 21 -11.80 4.65 -9.98
C LEU A 21 -12.55 5.24 -11.18
N ILE A 22 -12.48 4.53 -12.31
CA ILE A 22 -12.96 5.01 -13.60
C ILE A 22 -13.68 3.86 -14.28
N ARG A 23 -14.94 4.12 -14.69
CA ARG A 23 -15.74 3.23 -15.51
C ARG A 23 -15.87 3.83 -16.93
N ASP A 24 -15.89 2.96 -17.92
CA ASP A 24 -16.16 3.38 -19.30
C ASP A 24 -17.60 3.88 -19.42
N SER A 25 -17.81 4.98 -20.16
CA SER A 25 -19.14 5.54 -20.42
C SER A 25 -19.93 4.69 -21.41
N ARG A 26 -19.22 3.99 -22.29
CA ARG A 26 -19.76 3.10 -23.32
C ARG A 26 -19.02 1.77 -23.34
N GLU A 27 -19.64 0.73 -23.87
CA GLU A 27 -18.98 -0.55 -24.08
C GLU A 27 -17.84 -0.43 -25.09
N GLU A 28 -16.73 -1.10 -24.78
CA GLU A 28 -15.58 -1.18 -25.68
C GLU A 28 -15.97 -1.89 -26.99
N LEU A 29 -15.65 -1.28 -28.11
CA LEU A 29 -15.71 -1.97 -29.40
C LEU A 29 -14.49 -2.87 -29.54
N ARG A 30 -14.68 -4.16 -29.31
CA ARG A 30 -13.63 -5.18 -29.42
C ARG A 30 -13.04 -5.20 -30.83
N MET A 31 -11.75 -5.49 -30.90
CA MET A 31 -11.03 -5.72 -32.16
C MET A 31 -11.75 -6.78 -33.01
N LYS A 32 -11.94 -6.51 -34.29
CA LYS A 32 -12.43 -7.44 -35.29
C LYS A 32 -11.44 -7.46 -36.47
N SER A 33 -11.51 -8.49 -37.29
CA SER A 33 -10.69 -8.58 -38.49
C SER A 33 -10.88 -7.30 -39.35
N GLY A 34 -9.79 -6.60 -39.63
CA GLY A 34 -9.80 -5.32 -40.38
C GLY A 34 -10.20 -4.07 -39.59
N ALA A 35 -10.51 -4.18 -38.29
CA ALA A 35 -10.85 -3.03 -37.44
C ALA A 35 -10.14 -3.09 -36.10
N PRO A 36 -9.31 -2.08 -35.71
CA PRO A 36 -8.67 -2.02 -34.41
C PRO A 36 -9.70 -1.83 -33.31
N ALA A 37 -9.34 -2.22 -32.08
CA ALA A 37 -10.13 -1.92 -30.88
C ALA A 37 -10.29 -0.41 -30.73
N LYS A 38 -11.50 0.02 -30.39
CA LYS A 38 -11.77 1.45 -30.15
C LYS A 38 -12.19 1.63 -28.70
N TYR A 39 -11.51 2.55 -28.02
CA TYR A 39 -11.81 2.95 -26.63
C TYR A 39 -12.43 4.35 -26.67
N ASP A 40 -13.42 4.56 -25.79
CA ASP A 40 -13.99 5.88 -25.62
C ASP A 40 -13.05 6.75 -24.75
N TYR A 41 -12.94 8.03 -25.11
CA TYR A 41 -12.24 9.02 -24.29
C TYR A 41 -13.06 9.43 -23.07
N GLU A 42 -14.37 9.32 -23.16
CA GLU A 42 -15.28 9.63 -22.06
C GLU A 42 -15.21 8.54 -21.00
N TYR A 43 -15.32 8.96 -19.75
CA TYR A 43 -15.35 8.06 -18.61
C TYR A 43 -16.17 8.64 -17.46
N VAL A 44 -16.72 7.77 -16.65
CA VAL A 44 -17.42 8.12 -15.42
C VAL A 44 -16.48 7.91 -14.23
N ARG A 45 -16.37 8.93 -13.37
CA ARG A 45 -15.60 8.83 -12.12
C ARG A 45 -16.45 8.15 -11.08
N GLU A 46 -15.96 7.04 -10.54
CA GLU A 46 -16.61 6.20 -9.51
C GLU A 46 -15.95 6.38 -8.12
N GLY A 47 -15.35 7.55 -7.91
CA GLY A 47 -14.66 7.87 -6.66
C GLY A 47 -13.17 7.49 -6.66
N THR A 48 -12.63 7.27 -5.49
CA THR A 48 -11.22 6.90 -5.28
C THR A 48 -11.10 5.73 -4.32
N CYS A 49 -10.01 4.99 -4.43
CA CYS A 49 -9.54 4.09 -3.40
C CYS A 49 -8.08 4.34 -3.09
N ASN A 50 -7.58 3.78 -1.99
CA ASN A 50 -6.18 3.86 -1.62
C ASN A 50 -5.60 2.46 -1.49
N VAL A 51 -4.33 2.31 -1.83
CA VAL A 51 -3.58 1.08 -1.66
C VAL A 51 -2.44 1.36 -0.70
N PHE A 52 -2.49 0.78 0.49
CA PHE A 52 -1.34 0.72 1.38
C PHE A 52 -0.39 -0.35 0.87
N VAL A 53 0.89 -0.02 0.81
CA VAL A 53 1.96 -0.90 0.35
C VAL A 53 3.00 -1.01 1.44
N ALA A 54 3.26 -2.23 1.89
CA ALA A 54 4.38 -2.55 2.76
C ALA A 54 5.34 -3.47 2.00
N VAL A 55 6.59 -3.09 1.93
CA VAL A 55 7.64 -3.90 1.30
C VAL A 55 8.82 -4.07 2.25
N GLU A 56 9.32 -5.29 2.30
CA GLU A 56 10.58 -5.65 2.96
C GLU A 56 11.67 -5.78 1.88
N PRO A 57 12.50 -4.74 1.65
CA PRO A 57 13.36 -4.71 0.47
C PRO A 57 14.37 -5.85 0.41
N LYS A 58 14.92 -6.26 1.57
CA LYS A 58 15.91 -7.35 1.64
C LYS A 58 15.29 -8.74 1.77
N GLY A 59 14.09 -8.84 2.35
CA GLY A 59 13.36 -10.10 2.50
C GLY A 59 12.49 -10.44 1.29
N GLY A 60 12.29 -9.50 0.36
CA GLY A 60 11.46 -9.69 -0.83
C GLY A 60 9.95 -9.82 -0.54
N ARG A 61 9.52 -9.63 0.69
CA ARG A 61 8.11 -9.72 1.10
C ARG A 61 7.38 -8.43 0.80
N ARG A 62 6.14 -8.56 0.37
CA ARG A 62 5.22 -7.42 0.20
C ARG A 62 3.83 -7.75 0.70
N VAL A 63 3.19 -6.77 1.28
CA VAL A 63 1.80 -6.85 1.73
C VAL A 63 1.08 -5.59 1.29
N LEU A 64 -0.05 -5.77 0.60
CA LEU A 64 -0.86 -4.68 0.11
C LEU A 64 -2.28 -4.75 0.69
N LYS A 65 -2.89 -3.59 0.87
CA LYS A 65 -4.29 -3.49 1.32
C LYS A 65 -5.00 -2.35 0.61
N VAL A 66 -6.08 -2.67 -0.08
CA VAL A 66 -6.96 -1.66 -0.69
C VAL A 66 -7.99 -1.19 0.33
N THR A 67 -8.06 0.11 0.54
CA THR A 67 -8.98 0.78 1.46
C THR A 67 -9.80 1.85 0.73
N GLU A 68 -10.86 2.33 1.37
CA GLU A 68 -11.63 3.45 0.85
C GLU A 68 -10.88 4.77 1.02
N ARG A 69 -10.28 4.95 2.16
CA ARG A 69 -9.60 6.18 2.58
C ARG A 69 -8.20 5.85 3.10
N ARG A 70 -7.38 6.90 3.31
CA ARG A 70 -6.08 6.83 3.96
C ARG A 70 -6.11 7.54 5.30
N THR A 71 -7.02 7.14 6.17
CA THR A 71 -7.19 7.71 7.50
C THR A 71 -6.30 7.03 8.53
N LYS A 72 -6.13 7.65 9.71
CA LYS A 72 -5.39 7.06 10.84
C LYS A 72 -5.88 5.64 11.18
N PRO A 73 -7.20 5.36 11.32
CA PRO A 73 -7.68 4.00 11.59
C PRO A 73 -7.27 2.97 10.54
N GLU A 74 -7.30 3.34 9.26
CA GLU A 74 -6.93 2.43 8.17
C GLU A 74 -5.42 2.14 8.17
N PHE A 75 -4.59 3.15 8.37
CA PHE A 75 -3.14 2.99 8.54
C PHE A 75 -2.80 2.13 9.77
N VAL A 76 -3.37 2.47 10.92
CA VAL A 76 -3.15 1.72 12.17
C VAL A 76 -3.59 0.26 12.02
N GLY A 77 -4.77 0.03 11.44
CA GLY A 77 -5.27 -1.33 11.19
C GLY A 77 -4.42 -2.10 10.17
N PHE A 78 -3.81 -1.42 9.20
CA PHE A 78 -2.85 -2.04 8.28
C PHE A 78 -1.56 -2.44 9.00
N VAL A 79 -0.96 -1.55 9.78
CA VAL A 79 0.25 -1.85 10.55
C VAL A 79 -0.01 -2.93 11.61
N GLN A 80 -1.16 -2.90 12.27
CA GLN A 80 -1.56 -3.95 13.20
C GLN A 80 -1.60 -5.32 12.50
N HIS A 81 -2.22 -5.40 11.32
CA HIS A 81 -2.25 -6.63 10.52
C HIS A 81 -0.84 -7.12 10.17
N LEU A 82 0.06 -6.22 9.76
CA LEU A 82 1.46 -6.57 9.48
C LEU A 82 2.14 -7.17 10.69
N LEU A 83 2.02 -6.53 11.86
CA LEU A 83 2.68 -6.95 13.08
C LEU A 83 2.11 -8.26 13.65
N GLU A 84 0.80 -8.48 13.56
CA GLU A 84 0.12 -9.63 14.16
C GLU A 84 0.07 -10.85 13.23
N ARG A 85 0.15 -10.65 11.90
CA ARG A 85 0.03 -11.73 10.92
C ARG A 85 1.31 -11.94 10.13
N SER A 86 1.73 -10.94 9.35
CA SER A 86 2.83 -11.10 8.41
C SER A 86 4.19 -11.21 9.10
N TYR A 87 4.36 -10.53 10.23
CA TYR A 87 5.61 -10.46 11.00
C TYR A 87 5.40 -10.83 12.47
N ALA A 88 4.50 -11.77 12.75
CA ALA A 88 4.17 -12.19 14.10
C ALA A 88 5.40 -12.72 14.88
N SER A 89 6.30 -13.43 14.23
CA SER A 89 7.52 -14.02 14.78
C SER A 89 8.70 -13.04 14.91
N ALA A 90 8.59 -11.82 14.35
CA ALA A 90 9.67 -10.86 14.41
C ALA A 90 9.92 -10.37 15.84
N ARG A 91 11.18 -10.34 16.27
CA ARG A 91 11.61 -9.83 17.57
C ARG A 91 11.54 -8.31 17.62
N LYS A 92 11.95 -7.66 16.56
CA LYS A 92 11.94 -6.22 16.37
C LYS A 92 11.55 -5.91 14.93
N VAL A 93 10.75 -4.86 14.72
CA VAL A 93 10.33 -4.43 13.39
C VAL A 93 10.76 -2.98 13.19
N HIS A 94 11.48 -2.70 12.12
CA HIS A 94 11.85 -1.37 11.70
C HIS A 94 10.89 -0.89 10.62
N LEU A 95 10.06 0.12 10.93
CA LEU A 95 9.15 0.73 9.96
C LEU A 95 9.78 1.98 9.40
N VAL A 96 9.96 2.02 8.09
CA VAL A 96 10.38 3.20 7.34
C VAL A 96 9.15 3.86 6.73
N LEU A 97 8.94 5.12 7.03
CA LEU A 97 7.74 5.90 6.72
C LEU A 97 8.14 7.30 6.25
N ASP A 98 7.28 7.94 5.49
CA ASP A 98 7.38 9.38 5.28
C ASP A 98 6.80 10.18 6.48
N ASN A 99 6.82 11.51 6.39
CA ASN A 99 6.35 12.40 7.45
C ASN A 99 4.86 12.76 7.33
N LEU A 100 4.04 11.89 6.77
CA LEU A 100 2.60 12.14 6.71
C LEU A 100 1.97 12.12 8.12
N ASN A 101 0.99 12.99 8.37
CA ASN A 101 0.35 13.14 9.69
C ASN A 101 -0.31 11.86 10.22
N THR A 102 -0.60 10.89 9.37
CA THR A 102 -1.15 9.58 9.74
C THR A 102 -0.08 8.58 10.18
N HIS A 103 1.22 8.86 9.96
CA HIS A 103 2.33 7.91 10.15
C HIS A 103 3.05 8.04 11.49
N PHE A 104 2.51 8.80 12.42
CA PHE A 104 3.14 8.99 13.73
C PHE A 104 2.66 7.97 14.76
N ARG A 105 3.54 7.68 15.71
CA ARG A 105 3.26 6.78 16.83
C ARG A 105 2.00 7.18 17.64
N SER A 106 1.74 8.48 17.77
CA SER A 106 0.54 9.02 18.45
C SER A 106 -0.78 8.54 17.83
N CYS A 107 -0.81 8.30 16.53
CA CYS A 107 -2.01 7.81 15.84
C CYS A 107 -2.47 6.45 16.35
N PHE A 108 -1.54 5.60 16.80
CA PHE A 108 -1.88 4.30 17.39
C PHE A 108 -2.55 4.44 18.74
N GLU A 109 -2.13 5.41 19.53
CA GLU A 109 -2.76 5.70 20.83
C GLU A 109 -4.16 6.28 20.66
N GLU A 110 -4.34 7.19 19.69
CA GLU A 110 -5.65 7.74 19.35
C GLU A 110 -6.65 6.67 18.88
N VAL A 111 -6.19 5.67 18.11
CA VAL A 111 -7.07 4.66 17.49
C VAL A 111 -7.28 3.45 18.39
N LEU A 112 -6.24 2.97 19.05
CA LEU A 112 -6.25 1.71 19.81
C LEU A 112 -6.30 1.90 21.34
N GLY A 113 -6.12 3.12 21.81
CA GLY A 113 -5.90 3.45 23.21
C GLY A 113 -4.47 3.13 23.69
N ALA A 114 -4.07 3.75 24.78
CA ALA A 114 -2.69 3.73 25.29
C ALA A 114 -2.16 2.31 25.60
N SER A 115 -2.98 1.47 26.19
CA SER A 115 -2.60 0.10 26.60
C SER A 115 -2.29 -0.79 25.40
N THR A 116 -3.22 -0.85 24.43
CA THR A 116 -3.09 -1.67 23.21
C THR A 116 -1.96 -1.17 22.34
N SER A 117 -1.86 0.16 22.14
CA SER A 117 -0.80 0.79 21.38
C SER A 117 0.58 0.46 21.97
N ARG A 118 0.77 0.60 23.28
CA ARG A 118 2.03 0.29 23.95
C ARG A 118 2.43 -1.17 23.76
N ARG A 119 1.49 -2.11 23.90
CA ARG A 119 1.73 -3.55 23.68
C ARG A 119 2.12 -3.84 22.23
N LEU A 120 1.38 -3.30 21.27
CA LEU A 120 1.62 -3.51 19.83
C LEU A 120 2.98 -2.97 19.40
N LEU A 121 3.29 -1.74 19.82
CA LEU A 121 4.48 -1.01 19.38
C LEU A 121 5.73 -1.30 20.22
N ARG A 122 5.68 -2.20 21.20
CA ARG A 122 6.82 -2.55 22.07
C ARG A 122 8.06 -2.99 21.28
N ARG A 123 7.83 -3.66 20.15
CA ARG A 123 8.88 -4.18 19.26
C ARG A 123 9.08 -3.38 17.99
N VAL A 124 8.44 -2.22 17.88
CA VAL A 124 8.49 -1.38 16.66
C VAL A 124 9.41 -0.20 16.85
N GLN A 125 10.29 0.00 15.89
CA GLN A 125 11.10 1.19 15.76
C GLN A 125 10.71 1.95 14.48
N PHE A 126 10.26 3.19 14.65
CA PHE A 126 9.91 4.08 13.55
C PHE A 126 11.15 4.80 13.03
N HIS A 127 11.26 4.88 11.70
CA HIS A 127 12.27 5.61 10.97
C HIS A 127 11.55 6.49 9.94
N HIS A 128 11.52 7.78 10.17
CA HIS A 128 10.95 8.70 9.19
C HIS A 128 12.03 9.17 8.22
N THR A 129 11.65 9.28 6.94
CA THR A 129 12.53 9.89 5.93
C THR A 129 12.77 11.36 6.28
N PRO A 130 13.90 11.96 5.87
CA PRO A 130 14.09 13.39 6.03
C PRO A 130 12.97 14.18 5.36
N LYS A 131 12.68 15.36 5.87
CA LYS A 131 11.69 16.25 5.27
C LYS A 131 12.06 16.53 3.80
N HIS A 132 11.07 16.43 2.92
CA HIS A 132 11.22 16.53 1.45
C HIS A 132 12.10 15.45 0.80
N ALA A 133 12.29 14.32 1.45
CA ALA A 133 13.07 13.20 0.92
C ALA A 133 12.29 11.87 0.98
N SER A 134 11.00 11.90 0.66
CA SER A 134 10.14 10.69 0.61
C SER A 134 10.68 9.65 -0.37
N TRP A 135 11.35 10.08 -1.44
CA TRP A 135 12.01 9.20 -2.41
C TRP A 135 13.03 8.23 -1.81
N LEU A 136 13.49 8.46 -0.57
CA LEU A 136 14.29 7.50 0.19
C LEU A 136 13.46 6.33 0.73
N ASN A 137 12.13 6.43 0.72
CA ASN A 137 11.25 5.33 1.09
C ASN A 137 11.18 4.32 -0.07
N MET A 138 11.76 3.14 0.11
CA MET A 138 11.77 2.12 -0.95
C MET A 138 10.37 1.60 -1.33
N ALA A 139 9.33 1.88 -0.54
CA ALA A 139 7.96 1.59 -0.93
C ALA A 139 7.52 2.35 -2.20
N GLU A 140 8.08 3.54 -2.47
CA GLU A 140 7.80 4.28 -3.71
C GLU A 140 8.23 3.52 -4.97
N ILE A 141 9.30 2.74 -4.91
CA ILE A 141 9.74 1.88 -6.02
C ILE A 141 8.68 0.81 -6.29
N GLU A 142 8.20 0.14 -5.24
CA GLU A 142 7.18 -0.90 -5.35
C GLU A 142 5.84 -0.32 -5.83
N ILE A 143 5.46 0.88 -5.36
CA ILE A 143 4.30 1.63 -5.83
C ILE A 143 4.42 1.94 -7.33
N SER A 144 5.58 2.37 -7.80
CA SER A 144 5.81 2.66 -9.22
C SER A 144 5.66 1.41 -10.09
N ILE A 145 6.08 0.25 -9.60
CA ILE A 145 5.91 -1.03 -10.30
C ILE A 145 4.43 -1.44 -10.29
N LEU A 146 3.77 -1.35 -9.14
CA LEU A 146 2.33 -1.60 -8.99
C LEU A 146 1.52 -0.72 -9.93
N ASP A 147 1.84 0.57 -10.01
CA ASP A 147 1.15 1.52 -10.88
C ASP A 147 1.23 1.10 -12.34
N ARG A 148 2.42 0.79 -12.83
CA ARG A 148 2.65 0.36 -14.21
C ARG A 148 2.01 -1.00 -14.54
N GLN A 149 2.06 -1.95 -13.63
CA GLN A 149 1.66 -3.33 -13.91
C GLN A 149 0.21 -3.65 -13.55
N CYS A 150 -0.41 -2.87 -12.68
CA CYS A 150 -1.74 -3.15 -12.14
C CYS A 150 -2.67 -1.96 -12.17
N LEU A 151 -2.24 -0.80 -11.64
CA LEU A 151 -3.11 0.35 -11.46
C LEU A 151 -3.13 1.32 -12.67
N GLY A 152 -2.22 1.20 -13.63
CA GLY A 152 -2.13 2.07 -14.82
C GLY A 152 -3.30 1.96 -15.80
N ARG A 153 -4.29 1.12 -15.51
CA ARG A 153 -5.51 0.90 -16.30
C ARG A 153 -6.75 1.44 -15.60
N ARG A 154 -7.86 1.47 -16.32
CA ARG A 154 -9.17 1.80 -15.75
C ARG A 154 -9.62 0.69 -14.81
N LEU A 155 -9.96 1.05 -13.59
CA LEU A 155 -10.55 0.16 -12.58
C LEU A 155 -11.89 0.77 -12.17
N MET A 156 -12.97 0.04 -12.40
CA MET A 156 -14.31 0.59 -12.28
C MET A 156 -14.75 0.76 -10.82
N ASP A 157 -14.28 -0.09 -9.93
CA ASP A 157 -14.74 -0.09 -8.54
C ASP A 157 -13.66 -0.63 -7.59
N ARG A 158 -13.91 -0.47 -6.29
CA ARG A 158 -12.99 -0.92 -5.23
C ARG A 158 -12.86 -2.44 -5.14
N VAL A 159 -13.91 -3.19 -5.48
CA VAL A 159 -13.87 -4.66 -5.45
C VAL A 159 -12.93 -5.17 -6.52
N THR A 160 -13.06 -4.62 -7.73
CA THR A 160 -12.15 -4.89 -8.85
C THR A 160 -10.71 -4.51 -8.48
N ALA A 161 -10.51 -3.30 -7.94
CA ALA A 161 -9.17 -2.86 -7.51
C ALA A 161 -8.56 -3.81 -6.49
N ARG A 162 -9.32 -4.27 -5.51
CA ARG A 162 -8.86 -5.24 -4.49
C ARG A 162 -8.46 -6.56 -5.11
N ARG A 163 -9.29 -7.11 -6.00
CA ARG A 163 -9.00 -8.37 -6.70
C ARG A 163 -7.72 -8.28 -7.52
N GLU A 164 -7.55 -7.20 -8.27
CA GLU A 164 -6.40 -7.00 -9.14
C GLU A 164 -5.10 -6.79 -8.35
N VAL A 165 -5.14 -5.98 -7.30
CA VAL A 165 -3.99 -5.76 -6.40
C VAL A 165 -3.60 -7.06 -5.69
N HIS A 166 -4.57 -7.84 -5.21
CA HIS A 166 -4.32 -9.13 -4.58
C HIS A 166 -3.69 -10.13 -5.56
N SER A 167 -4.24 -10.24 -6.77
CA SER A 167 -3.68 -11.09 -7.82
C SER A 167 -2.27 -10.67 -8.22
N TRP A 168 -2.01 -9.36 -8.31
CA TRP A 168 -0.68 -8.84 -8.60
C TRP A 168 0.31 -9.18 -7.47
N GLN A 169 -0.08 -9.00 -6.21
CA GLN A 169 0.75 -9.35 -5.05
C GLN A 169 1.18 -10.82 -5.05
N HIS A 170 0.29 -11.73 -5.42
CA HIS A 170 0.59 -13.17 -5.44
C HIS A 170 1.46 -13.62 -6.63
N ARG A 171 1.42 -12.91 -7.75
CA ARG A 171 2.27 -13.22 -8.91
C ARG A 171 3.68 -12.67 -8.81
N ARG A 172 3.90 -11.73 -7.92
CA ARG A 172 5.16 -11.03 -7.76
C ARG A 172 5.95 -11.53 -6.56
#